data_402d9b317791e06dc8a75551c1e2a706
#
_entry.id   402d9b317791e06dc8a75551c1e2a706
#
_cell.length_a   1.000
_cell.length_b   1.000
_cell.length_c   1.000
_cell.angle_alpha   90.00
_cell.angle_beta   90.00
_cell.angle_gamma   90.00
#
_symmetry.space_group_name_H-M   'P 1'
#
loop_
_entity.id
_entity.type
_entity.pdbx_description
1 polymer ?
#
loop_
_entity_poly.entity_id
_entity_poly.type
_entity_poly.pdbx_seq_one_letter_code
_entity_poly.pdbx_strand_id
1 'polypeptide(L)'
;MKHAKSYTVANTRTSLEISERVHWIGALDPQLRTFDIILSTANGTTYNSYLVRGSEGVAIIDTVKEEFSDEFFARLESVARYSEIKVIVLNHLEPDHTGALPELLRRAPQARLYISFRAQAMLKALLKQEDEKLDFTPVDTGDSVSLGDRTLRFFNAPYLHWPDTQFTFLEEQQILFSGDAFGCHFCDGRLFNDMIGDFRFSFEYYYAHIMRPFRSYVLEAVEKVEQLQLSMIAPTHGPILRRSIPVTA
;
A
#
# COMPACT_ATOMS: atom_id res chain seq x y z
N MET A 1 -22.47 -25.54 -5.79
CA MET A 1 -22.57 -24.07 -5.68
C MET A 1 -21.34 -23.61 -4.94
N LYS A 2 -20.37 -22.96 -5.63
CA LYS A 2 -19.21 -22.32 -4.96
C LYS A 2 -19.77 -21.13 -4.17
N HIS A 3 -19.59 -21.12 -2.84
CA HIS A 3 -19.94 -19.99 -2.01
C HIS A 3 -19.26 -18.74 -2.57
N ALA A 4 -20.05 -17.73 -2.95
CA ALA A 4 -19.53 -16.43 -3.31
C ALA A 4 -18.79 -15.89 -2.07
N LYS A 5 -17.45 -15.73 -2.15
CA LYS A 5 -16.67 -15.08 -1.09
C LYS A 5 -17.25 -13.66 -0.93
N SER A 6 -17.66 -13.30 0.26
CA SER A 6 -18.03 -11.92 0.57
C SER A 6 -16.75 -11.08 0.54
N TYR A 7 -16.70 -10.09 -0.35
CA TYR A 7 -15.59 -9.13 -0.48
C TYR A 7 -15.87 -7.82 0.26
N THR A 8 -16.59 -7.89 1.37
CA THR A 8 -16.93 -6.71 2.15
C THR A 8 -16.24 -6.76 3.50
N VAL A 9 -15.44 -5.73 3.82
CA VAL A 9 -14.70 -5.60 5.08
C VAL A 9 -15.35 -4.63 6.07
N ALA A 10 -16.52 -4.06 5.72
CA ALA A 10 -17.23 -3.15 6.59
C ALA A 10 -17.50 -3.80 7.95
N ASN A 11 -17.04 -3.16 9.03
CA ASN A 11 -17.21 -3.58 10.42
C ASN A 11 -16.57 -4.92 10.83
N THR A 12 -15.61 -5.44 10.06
CA THR A 12 -14.87 -6.65 10.43
C THR A 12 -13.46 -6.32 10.92
N ARG A 13 -12.97 -7.07 11.91
CA ARG A 13 -11.56 -7.07 12.33
C ARG A 13 -10.75 -8.18 11.65
N THR A 14 -11.32 -8.80 10.62
CA THR A 14 -10.67 -9.85 9.84
C THR A 14 -10.13 -9.28 8.54
N SER A 15 -9.01 -9.82 8.07
CA SER A 15 -8.44 -9.49 6.77
C SER A 15 -9.33 -9.95 5.62
N LEU A 16 -9.14 -9.39 4.44
CA LEU A 16 -9.75 -9.87 3.20
C LEU A 16 -8.68 -10.45 2.27
N GLU A 17 -8.80 -11.72 1.89
CA GLU A 17 -7.97 -12.31 0.85
C GLU A 17 -8.36 -11.73 -0.52
N ILE A 18 -7.47 -10.91 -1.10
CA ILE A 18 -7.69 -10.24 -2.40
C ILE A 18 -7.18 -11.05 -3.59
N SER A 19 -6.19 -11.91 -3.35
CA SER A 19 -5.65 -12.92 -4.25
C SER A 19 -5.12 -14.08 -3.42
N GLU A 20 -4.71 -15.20 -4.03
CA GLU A 20 -4.20 -16.35 -3.30
C GLU A 20 -3.03 -15.97 -2.39
N ARG A 21 -3.22 -16.11 -1.06
CA ARG A 21 -2.22 -15.77 -0.03
C ARG A 21 -1.78 -14.28 -0.03
N VAL A 22 -2.60 -13.41 -0.63
CA VAL A 22 -2.46 -11.95 -0.54
C VAL A 22 -3.68 -11.38 0.15
N HIS A 23 -3.46 -10.68 1.25
CA HIS A 23 -4.53 -10.17 2.10
C HIS A 23 -4.48 -8.65 2.20
N TRP A 24 -5.62 -8.00 2.11
CA TRP A 24 -5.81 -6.64 2.56
C TRP A 24 -5.95 -6.63 4.09
N ILE A 25 -5.14 -5.82 4.75
CA ILE A 25 -5.11 -5.66 6.22
C ILE A 25 -5.20 -4.19 6.64
N GLY A 26 -5.61 -3.31 5.73
CA GLY A 26 -5.72 -1.87 5.95
C GLY A 26 -6.91 -1.44 6.81
N ALA A 27 -7.26 -0.16 6.74
CA ALA A 27 -8.38 0.43 7.46
C ALA A 27 -9.29 1.27 6.55
N LEU A 28 -10.54 1.46 7.00
CA LEU A 28 -11.54 2.28 6.34
C LEU A 28 -11.79 3.54 7.16
N ASP A 29 -11.76 4.70 6.52
CA ASP A 29 -12.16 5.98 7.11
C ASP A 29 -13.30 6.63 6.31
N PRO A 30 -14.54 6.18 6.48
CA PRO A 30 -15.69 6.73 5.80
C PRO A 30 -16.08 8.12 6.32
N GLN A 31 -15.51 8.55 7.45
CA GLN A 31 -15.85 9.81 8.11
C GLN A 31 -14.91 10.97 7.75
N LEU A 32 -13.78 10.70 7.12
CA LEU A 32 -12.85 11.73 6.71
C LEU A 32 -13.53 12.70 5.73
N ARG A 33 -13.41 14.00 5.99
CA ARG A 33 -13.99 15.06 5.13
C ARG A 33 -12.95 16.02 4.60
N THR A 34 -11.77 16.02 5.21
CA THR A 34 -10.64 16.84 4.76
C THR A 34 -9.35 16.07 5.02
N PHE A 35 -8.56 15.88 3.98
CA PHE A 35 -7.22 15.32 4.08
C PHE A 35 -6.21 16.46 4.02
N ASP A 36 -5.14 16.40 4.82
CA ASP A 36 -4.08 17.40 4.91
C ASP A 36 -4.58 18.86 5.01
N ILE A 37 -5.68 19.07 5.73
CA ILE A 37 -6.29 20.37 6.02
C ILE A 37 -6.95 21.01 4.78
N ILE A 38 -6.54 20.68 3.56
CA ILE A 38 -6.93 21.41 2.33
C ILE A 38 -7.66 20.55 1.29
N LEU A 39 -7.52 19.22 1.30
CA LEU A 39 -8.13 18.35 0.30
C LEU A 39 -9.49 17.85 0.77
N SER A 40 -10.54 18.15 0.02
CA SER A 40 -11.87 17.65 0.31
C SER A 40 -11.97 16.15 0.02
N THR A 41 -12.50 15.40 0.98
CA THR A 41 -12.69 13.94 0.88
C THR A 41 -14.17 13.58 1.08
N ALA A 42 -15.01 14.04 0.16
CA ALA A 42 -16.46 13.90 0.28
C ALA A 42 -16.93 12.44 0.51
N ASN A 43 -16.17 11.47 0.01
CA ASN A 43 -16.46 10.02 0.09
C ASN A 43 -15.56 9.28 1.09
N GLY A 44 -14.90 9.99 2.03
CA GLY A 44 -13.94 9.39 2.94
C GLY A 44 -12.67 8.90 2.25
N THR A 45 -11.90 8.06 2.93
CA THR A 45 -10.70 7.41 2.37
C THR A 45 -10.52 6.00 2.91
N THR A 46 -9.56 5.28 2.37
CA THR A 46 -9.02 4.06 2.95
C THR A 46 -7.53 4.24 3.22
N TYR A 47 -6.99 3.51 4.18
CA TYR A 47 -5.55 3.34 4.38
C TYR A 47 -5.25 1.88 4.09
N ASN A 48 -4.91 1.60 2.84
CA ASN A 48 -4.71 0.22 2.40
C ASN A 48 -3.31 -0.25 2.78
N SER A 49 -3.25 -1.39 3.42
CA SER A 49 -2.04 -2.14 3.70
C SER A 49 -2.25 -3.57 3.29
N TYR A 50 -1.18 -4.24 2.89
CA TYR A 50 -1.27 -5.57 2.32
C TYR A 50 -0.30 -6.54 2.97
N LEU A 51 -0.71 -7.81 3.06
CA LEU A 51 0.12 -8.93 3.48
C LEU A 51 0.29 -9.89 2.30
N VAL A 52 1.53 -10.23 2.00
CA VAL A 52 1.89 -11.25 1.02
C VAL A 52 2.54 -12.43 1.75
N ARG A 53 1.99 -13.63 1.60
CA ARG A 53 2.53 -14.84 2.20
C ARG A 53 3.26 -15.68 1.16
N GLY A 54 4.56 -15.86 1.33
CA GLY A 54 5.37 -16.85 0.61
C GLY A 54 5.60 -18.12 1.44
N SER A 55 6.34 -19.07 0.87
CA SER A 55 6.69 -20.34 1.54
C SER A 55 7.71 -20.16 2.67
N GLU A 56 8.51 -19.09 2.65
CA GLU A 56 9.58 -18.82 3.62
C GLU A 56 9.26 -17.71 4.62
N GLY A 57 8.13 -17.03 4.46
CA GLY A 57 7.72 -15.96 5.36
C GLY A 57 6.65 -15.04 4.79
N VAL A 58 6.43 -13.96 5.50
CA VAL A 58 5.39 -12.97 5.22
C VAL A 58 6.03 -11.61 4.98
N ALA A 59 5.54 -10.89 3.97
CA ALA A 59 5.81 -9.46 3.77
C ALA A 59 4.57 -8.63 4.14
N ILE A 60 4.81 -7.47 4.75
CA ILE A 60 3.83 -6.41 4.94
C ILE A 60 4.19 -5.25 4.01
N ILE A 61 3.22 -4.76 3.25
CA ILE A 61 3.38 -3.64 2.31
C ILE A 61 2.59 -2.45 2.85
N ASP A 62 3.30 -1.39 3.21
CA ASP A 62 2.80 -0.19 3.89
C ASP A 62 2.08 -0.52 5.22
N THR A 63 1.75 0.49 6.00
CA THR A 63 0.91 0.37 7.18
C THR A 63 -0.29 1.32 7.06
N VAL A 64 -0.81 1.79 8.18
CA VAL A 64 -1.96 2.69 8.25
C VAL A 64 -1.62 3.90 9.10
N LYS A 65 -2.47 4.92 9.06
CA LYS A 65 -2.45 6.06 9.97
C LYS A 65 -2.56 5.58 11.42
N GLU A 66 -1.87 6.24 12.34
CA GLU A 66 -1.72 5.82 13.75
C GLU A 66 -3.07 5.52 14.43
N GLU A 67 -4.09 6.34 14.19
CA GLU A 67 -5.41 6.19 14.80
C GLU A 67 -6.15 4.91 14.39
N PHE A 68 -5.73 4.25 13.29
CA PHE A 68 -6.28 2.98 12.79
C PHE A 68 -5.40 1.75 13.12
N SER A 69 -4.37 1.94 13.94
CA SER A 69 -3.43 0.86 14.29
C SER A 69 -4.10 -0.37 14.89
N ASP A 70 -5.10 -0.18 15.77
CA ASP A 70 -5.83 -1.30 16.39
C ASP A 70 -6.56 -2.18 15.35
N GLU A 71 -7.15 -1.57 14.32
CA GLU A 71 -7.80 -2.30 13.23
C GLU A 71 -6.79 -3.05 12.37
N PHE A 72 -5.69 -2.38 12.03
CA PHE A 72 -4.59 -2.96 11.27
C PHE A 72 -4.01 -4.18 11.97
N PHE A 73 -3.66 -4.06 13.25
CA PHE A 73 -3.10 -5.17 14.03
C PHE A 73 -4.09 -6.32 14.20
N ALA A 74 -5.36 -6.03 14.43
CA ALA A 74 -6.39 -7.08 14.53
C ALA A 74 -6.52 -7.88 13.22
N ARG A 75 -6.47 -7.20 12.06
CA ARG A 75 -6.50 -7.86 10.74
C ARG A 75 -5.22 -8.64 10.47
N LEU A 76 -4.06 -8.07 10.77
CA LEU A 76 -2.77 -8.76 10.65
C LEU A 76 -2.73 -10.04 11.49
N GLU A 77 -3.11 -9.97 12.77
CA GLU A 77 -3.15 -11.10 13.70
C GLU A 77 -4.15 -12.19 13.28
N SER A 78 -5.18 -11.84 12.50
CA SER A 78 -6.14 -12.82 11.97
C SER A 78 -5.53 -13.75 10.91
N VAL A 79 -4.37 -13.38 10.32
CA VAL A 79 -3.78 -14.12 9.17
C VAL A 79 -2.30 -14.43 9.32
N ALA A 80 -1.59 -13.81 10.27
CA ALA A 80 -0.16 -14.07 10.48
C ALA A 80 0.25 -13.89 11.93
N ARG A 81 1.32 -14.59 12.32
CA ARG A 81 2.04 -14.35 13.58
C ARG A 81 3.19 -13.38 13.29
N TYR A 82 3.53 -12.52 14.22
CA TYR A 82 4.64 -11.58 14.09
C TYR A 82 5.97 -12.25 13.77
N SER A 83 6.21 -13.46 14.30
CA SER A 83 7.42 -14.25 14.03
C SER A 83 7.56 -14.72 12.58
N GLU A 84 6.47 -14.71 11.79
CA GLU A 84 6.48 -15.08 10.38
C GLU A 84 6.85 -13.89 9.47
N ILE A 85 6.75 -12.65 9.99
CA ILE A 85 7.04 -11.44 9.22
C ILE A 85 8.55 -11.33 9.02
N LYS A 86 9.00 -11.43 7.78
CA LYS A 86 10.41 -11.33 7.37
C LYS A 86 10.71 -10.00 6.68
N VAL A 87 9.72 -9.43 6.05
CA VAL A 87 9.84 -8.27 5.18
C VAL A 87 8.76 -7.25 5.55
N ILE A 88 9.15 -6.00 5.69
CA ILE A 88 8.27 -4.84 5.71
C ILE A 88 8.71 -3.95 4.57
N VAL A 89 7.80 -3.56 3.69
CA VAL A 89 8.07 -2.61 2.61
C VAL A 89 7.30 -1.34 2.86
N LEU A 90 7.95 -0.20 2.73
CA LEU A 90 7.26 1.09 2.68
C LEU A 90 7.41 1.66 1.26
N ASN A 91 6.29 1.77 0.56
CA ASN A 91 6.24 2.40 -0.75
C ASN A 91 6.31 3.92 -0.64
N HIS A 92 5.84 4.46 0.51
CA HIS A 92 5.80 5.89 0.79
C HIS A 92 5.88 6.15 2.31
N LEU A 93 6.54 7.24 2.71
CA LEU A 93 6.81 7.53 4.13
C LEU A 93 5.85 8.56 4.75
N GLU A 94 4.77 8.93 4.08
CA GLU A 94 3.79 9.82 4.68
C GLU A 94 3.18 9.21 5.96
N PRO A 95 2.84 10.01 6.99
CA PRO A 95 2.39 9.50 8.29
C PRO A 95 1.16 8.60 8.24
N ASP A 96 0.32 8.74 7.25
CA ASP A 96 -0.87 7.91 7.07
C ASP A 96 -0.59 6.50 6.50
N HIS A 97 0.65 6.27 6.02
CA HIS A 97 1.15 4.94 5.61
C HIS A 97 2.16 4.37 6.60
N THR A 98 2.61 5.16 7.57
CA THR A 98 3.68 4.77 8.50
C THR A 98 3.28 4.85 9.97
N GLY A 99 2.06 5.28 10.28
CA GLY A 99 1.63 5.50 11.66
C GLY A 99 1.69 4.26 12.55
N ALA A 100 1.39 3.07 12.01
CA ALA A 100 1.51 1.81 12.74
C ALA A 100 2.91 1.19 12.70
N LEU A 101 3.87 1.75 11.93
CA LEU A 101 5.21 1.19 11.75
C LEU A 101 6.01 1.03 13.05
N PRO A 102 6.09 2.02 13.96
CA PRO A 102 6.89 1.88 15.20
C PRO A 102 6.46 0.66 16.03
N GLU A 103 5.17 0.46 16.18
CA GLU A 103 4.63 -0.67 16.92
C GLU A 103 4.81 -2.00 16.15
N LEU A 104 4.71 -1.99 14.81
CA LEU A 104 4.97 -3.16 13.98
C LEU A 104 6.44 -3.63 14.13
N LEU A 105 7.39 -2.72 14.09
CA LEU A 105 8.81 -3.02 14.29
C LEU A 105 9.09 -3.57 15.69
N ARG A 106 8.40 -3.05 16.71
CA ARG A 106 8.50 -3.56 18.07
C ARG A 106 7.98 -4.99 18.21
N ARG A 107 6.87 -5.33 17.51
CA ARG A 107 6.25 -6.67 17.54
C ARG A 107 6.97 -7.68 16.65
N ALA A 108 7.61 -7.22 15.57
CA ALA A 108 8.33 -8.06 14.61
C ALA A 108 9.79 -7.61 14.46
N PRO A 109 10.61 -7.65 15.53
CA PRO A 109 11.97 -7.09 15.51
C PRO A 109 12.93 -7.83 14.57
N GLN A 110 12.58 -9.01 14.10
CA GLN A 110 13.34 -9.78 13.12
C GLN A 110 13.06 -9.38 11.68
N ALA A 111 12.01 -8.59 11.45
CA ALA A 111 11.60 -8.19 10.11
C ALA A 111 12.58 -7.15 9.54
N ARG A 112 13.00 -7.34 8.28
CA ARG A 112 13.83 -6.37 7.58
C ARG A 112 12.95 -5.36 6.85
N LEU A 113 13.27 -4.08 7.01
CA LEU A 113 12.58 -2.98 6.37
C LEU A 113 13.20 -2.66 5.01
N TYR A 114 12.38 -2.60 3.95
CA TYR A 114 12.77 -2.25 2.59
C TYR A 114 12.15 -0.92 2.20
N ILE A 115 12.98 0.03 1.81
CA ILE A 115 12.58 1.41 1.46
C ILE A 115 13.36 1.86 0.23
N SER A 116 12.88 2.87 -0.48
CA SER A 116 13.66 3.46 -1.55
C SER A 116 14.94 4.11 -1.02
N PHE A 117 15.97 4.21 -1.87
CA PHE A 117 17.21 4.89 -1.49
C PHE A 117 16.96 6.32 -0.97
N ARG A 118 15.96 7.03 -1.53
CA ARG A 118 15.61 8.41 -1.14
C ARG A 118 14.90 8.50 0.21
N ALA A 119 14.24 7.44 0.63
CA ALA A 119 13.51 7.38 1.89
C ALA A 119 14.42 7.39 3.14
N GLN A 120 15.70 7.04 3.01
CA GLN A 120 16.60 6.80 4.15
C GLN A 120 16.69 7.98 5.14
N ALA A 121 16.89 9.20 4.60
CA ALA A 121 17.01 10.39 5.46
C ALA A 121 15.66 10.75 6.10
N MET A 122 14.57 10.57 5.36
CA MET A 122 13.22 10.85 5.82
C MET A 122 12.80 9.86 6.90
N LEU A 123 13.11 8.57 6.75
CA LEU A 123 12.78 7.54 7.73
C LEU A 123 13.42 7.82 9.09
N LYS A 124 14.70 8.22 9.11
CA LYS A 124 15.40 8.59 10.35
C LYS A 124 14.72 9.75 11.07
N ALA A 125 14.28 10.77 10.32
CA ALA A 125 13.57 11.91 10.89
C ALA A 125 12.16 11.49 11.40
N LEU A 126 11.45 10.63 10.65
CA LEU A 126 10.12 10.15 10.99
C LEU A 126 10.12 9.38 12.34
N LEU A 127 11.07 8.49 12.52
CA LEU A 127 11.15 7.63 13.71
C LEU A 127 11.78 8.35 14.92
N LYS A 128 12.26 9.60 14.77
CA LYS A 128 12.95 10.37 15.81
C LYS A 128 14.09 9.60 16.48
N GLN A 129 14.69 8.67 15.75
CA GLN A 129 15.75 7.80 16.23
C GLN A 129 17.09 8.33 15.69
N GLU A 130 17.79 9.14 16.50
CA GLU A 130 19.13 9.61 16.16
C GLU A 130 20.20 8.52 16.41
N ASP A 131 19.96 7.57 17.31
CA ASP A 131 20.98 6.66 17.84
C ASP A 131 20.70 5.15 17.73
N GLU A 132 19.49 4.70 17.38
CA GLU A 132 19.24 3.27 17.22
C GLU A 132 19.50 2.80 15.79
N LYS A 133 20.23 1.70 15.67
CA LYS A 133 20.47 0.98 14.41
C LYS A 133 19.14 0.41 13.89
N LEU A 134 18.38 1.24 13.20
CA LEU A 134 17.27 0.72 12.42
C LEU A 134 17.84 -0.11 11.26
N ASP A 135 17.56 -1.41 11.26
CA ASP A 135 18.02 -2.31 10.18
C ASP A 135 17.06 -2.18 8.99
N PHE A 136 17.48 -1.44 7.97
CA PHE A 136 16.75 -1.29 6.72
C PHE A 136 17.63 -1.54 5.52
N THR A 137 17.03 -1.99 4.44
CA THR A 137 17.66 -2.20 3.14
C THR A 137 17.13 -1.17 2.16
N PRO A 138 17.93 -0.22 1.71
CA PRO A 138 17.55 0.64 0.60
C PRO A 138 17.54 -0.17 -0.69
N VAL A 139 16.50 0.06 -1.51
CA VAL A 139 16.32 -0.62 -2.80
C VAL A 139 16.19 0.36 -3.94
N ASP A 140 16.48 -0.10 -5.15
CA ASP A 140 16.39 0.62 -6.40
C ASP A 140 15.57 -0.18 -7.44
N THR A 141 15.28 0.44 -8.58
CA THR A 141 14.58 -0.22 -9.68
C THR A 141 15.32 -1.48 -10.14
N GLY A 142 14.61 -2.60 -10.12
CA GLY A 142 15.13 -3.91 -10.50
C GLY A 142 15.58 -4.78 -9.33
N ASP A 143 15.80 -4.20 -8.15
CA ASP A 143 16.05 -4.99 -6.94
C ASP A 143 14.82 -5.83 -6.58
N SER A 144 15.05 -6.93 -5.88
CA SER A 144 13.97 -7.82 -5.46
C SER A 144 14.27 -8.50 -4.12
N VAL A 145 13.22 -8.97 -3.46
CA VAL A 145 13.31 -9.82 -2.28
C VAL A 145 12.44 -11.06 -2.46
N SER A 146 13.00 -12.22 -2.12
CA SER A 146 12.30 -13.49 -2.17
C SER A 146 11.62 -13.80 -0.83
N LEU A 147 10.44 -14.39 -0.92
CA LEU A 147 9.70 -15.02 0.18
C LEU A 147 9.58 -16.54 -0.06
N GLY A 148 10.53 -17.12 -0.81
CA GLY A 148 10.52 -18.50 -1.28
C GLY A 148 9.81 -18.62 -2.63
N ASP A 149 8.55 -18.95 -2.64
CA ASP A 149 7.74 -19.09 -3.86
C ASP A 149 7.03 -17.79 -4.29
N ARG A 150 7.44 -16.67 -3.76
CA ARG A 150 6.96 -15.31 -4.10
C ARG A 150 8.14 -14.35 -4.17
N THR A 151 8.11 -13.45 -5.16
CA THR A 151 9.14 -12.45 -5.42
C THR A 151 8.51 -11.06 -5.44
N LEU A 152 9.03 -10.18 -4.59
CA LEU A 152 8.68 -8.77 -4.61
C LEU A 152 9.79 -8.00 -5.32
N ARG A 153 9.49 -7.36 -6.46
CA ARG A 153 10.40 -6.51 -7.22
C ARG A 153 10.07 -5.05 -7.00
N PHE A 154 11.09 -4.21 -6.92
CA PHE A 154 10.95 -2.78 -6.65
C PHE A 154 11.16 -1.93 -7.89
N PHE A 155 10.42 -0.81 -7.95
CA PHE A 155 10.55 0.20 -8.99
C PHE A 155 10.50 1.58 -8.34
N ASN A 156 11.51 2.41 -8.55
CA ASN A 156 11.45 3.79 -8.12
C ASN A 156 10.38 4.57 -8.91
N ALA A 157 9.55 5.30 -8.18
CA ALA A 157 8.50 6.16 -8.70
C ALA A 157 8.56 7.53 -8.00
N PRO A 158 9.73 8.22 -8.01
CA PRO A 158 9.93 9.43 -7.23
C PRO A 158 8.94 10.52 -7.63
N TYR A 159 8.52 11.32 -6.64
CA TYR A 159 7.56 12.41 -6.82
C TYR A 159 6.14 11.96 -7.21
N LEU A 160 5.74 10.77 -6.76
CA LEU A 160 4.37 10.28 -6.82
C LEU A 160 3.77 10.01 -5.41
N HIS A 161 3.58 11.06 -4.53
CA HIS A 161 3.85 12.49 -4.83
C HIS A 161 5.10 13.02 -4.09
N TRP A 162 5.74 12.25 -3.24
CA TRP A 162 6.97 12.62 -2.53
C TRP A 162 8.20 11.98 -3.19
N PRO A 163 9.42 12.47 -2.89
CA PRO A 163 10.65 11.98 -3.53
C PRO A 163 10.99 10.54 -3.20
N ASP A 164 10.49 10.00 -2.10
CA ASP A 164 10.77 8.66 -1.57
C ASP A 164 9.93 7.55 -2.20
N THR A 165 8.90 7.89 -2.97
CA THR A 165 7.93 6.91 -3.48
C THR A 165 8.59 5.84 -4.35
N GLN A 166 8.18 4.60 -4.11
CA GLN A 166 8.50 3.41 -4.90
C GLN A 166 7.25 2.56 -5.10
N PHE A 167 7.30 1.66 -6.07
CA PHE A 167 6.30 0.61 -6.29
C PHE A 167 6.90 -0.75 -5.90
N THR A 168 6.04 -1.63 -5.43
CA THR A 168 6.38 -3.03 -5.17
C THR A 168 5.52 -3.92 -6.05
N PHE A 169 6.14 -4.81 -6.82
CA PHE A 169 5.46 -5.70 -7.75
C PHE A 169 5.62 -7.16 -7.31
N LEU A 170 4.52 -7.84 -7.08
CA LEU A 170 4.48 -9.29 -6.85
C LEU A 170 4.44 -10.02 -8.19
N GLU A 171 5.56 -10.65 -8.56
CA GLU A 171 5.77 -11.21 -9.90
C GLU A 171 4.79 -12.31 -10.25
N GLU A 172 4.64 -13.32 -9.39
CA GLU A 172 3.90 -14.54 -9.67
C GLU A 172 2.39 -14.31 -9.82
N GLN A 173 1.88 -13.24 -9.23
CA GLN A 173 0.46 -12.88 -9.30
C GLN A 173 0.19 -11.60 -10.06
N GLN A 174 1.26 -10.93 -10.55
CA GLN A 174 1.16 -9.71 -11.37
C GLN A 174 0.39 -8.58 -10.65
N ILE A 175 0.65 -8.42 -9.35
CA ILE A 175 0.02 -7.39 -8.51
C ILE A 175 1.00 -6.25 -8.27
N LEU A 176 0.61 -5.04 -8.61
CA LEU A 176 1.36 -3.82 -8.33
C LEU A 176 0.82 -3.13 -7.08
N PHE A 177 1.63 -3.03 -6.03
CA PHE A 177 1.39 -2.17 -4.87
C PHE A 177 2.01 -0.82 -5.17
N SER A 178 1.17 0.17 -5.45
CA SER A 178 1.59 1.41 -6.11
C SER A 178 1.74 2.61 -5.17
N GLY A 179 1.62 2.41 -3.86
CA GLY A 179 1.50 3.56 -2.96
C GLY A 179 0.32 4.44 -3.36
N ASP A 180 0.48 5.73 -3.33
CA ASP A 180 -0.56 6.71 -3.66
C ASP A 180 -0.90 6.78 -5.15
N ALA A 181 0.04 6.38 -6.01
CA ALA A 181 -0.22 6.36 -7.44
C ALA A 181 -1.38 5.42 -7.77
N PHE A 182 -2.22 5.84 -8.72
CA PHE A 182 -3.47 5.14 -9.11
C PHE A 182 -4.52 5.04 -8.00
N GLY A 183 -4.32 5.70 -6.85
CA GLY A 183 -5.26 5.77 -5.75
C GLY A 183 -6.19 6.97 -5.80
N CYS A 184 -7.13 7.02 -4.86
CA CYS A 184 -7.98 8.18 -4.63
C CYS A 184 -8.63 8.13 -3.25
N HIS A 185 -9.07 9.28 -2.74
CA HIS A 185 -9.86 9.33 -1.51
C HIS A 185 -11.31 8.92 -1.79
N PHE A 186 -11.55 7.64 -1.63
CA PHE A 186 -12.86 7.02 -1.77
C PHE A 186 -12.95 5.79 -0.85
N CYS A 187 -13.95 5.75 0.00
CA CYS A 187 -14.15 4.68 0.96
C CYS A 187 -15.37 3.83 0.60
N ASP A 188 -15.14 2.56 0.34
CA ASP A 188 -16.20 1.55 0.23
C ASP A 188 -15.68 0.21 0.77
N GLY A 189 -16.45 -0.43 1.65
CA GLY A 189 -16.08 -1.71 2.27
C GLY A 189 -15.99 -2.89 1.31
N ARG A 190 -16.37 -2.72 0.05
CA ARG A 190 -16.25 -3.75 -1.01
C ARG A 190 -14.88 -3.77 -1.68
N LEU A 191 -14.04 -2.81 -1.45
CA LEU A 191 -12.64 -2.64 -1.83
C LEU A 191 -12.31 -2.67 -3.33
N PHE A 192 -13.03 -3.36 -4.20
CA PHE A 192 -12.66 -3.52 -5.62
C PHE A 192 -13.42 -2.56 -6.52
N ASN A 193 -12.73 -1.99 -7.51
CA ASN A 193 -13.28 -1.03 -8.45
C ASN A 193 -14.48 -1.55 -9.26
N ASP A 194 -14.59 -2.84 -9.48
CA ASP A 194 -15.70 -3.48 -10.21
C ASP A 194 -16.91 -3.87 -9.32
N MET A 195 -16.82 -3.59 -8.02
CA MET A 195 -17.86 -3.90 -7.04
C MET A 195 -18.49 -2.66 -6.40
N ILE A 196 -17.89 -1.50 -6.57
CA ILE A 196 -18.30 -0.22 -5.97
C ILE A 196 -19.06 0.64 -6.97
N GLY A 197 -19.59 1.78 -6.51
CA GLY A 197 -20.19 2.80 -7.38
C GLY A 197 -19.14 3.60 -8.16
N ASP A 198 -19.62 4.61 -8.88
CA ASP A 198 -18.74 5.50 -9.64
C ASP A 198 -17.84 6.32 -8.70
N PHE A 199 -16.55 6.14 -8.83
CA PHE A 199 -15.50 6.86 -8.06
C PHE A 199 -14.68 7.80 -8.95
N ARG A 200 -15.08 7.99 -10.22
CA ARG A 200 -14.32 8.79 -11.20
C ARG A 200 -14.03 10.19 -10.69
N PHE A 201 -15.03 10.86 -10.12
CA PHE A 201 -14.83 12.21 -9.58
C PHE A 201 -13.72 12.22 -8.50
N SER A 202 -13.73 11.28 -7.56
CA SER A 202 -12.69 11.17 -6.53
C SER A 202 -11.31 10.90 -7.12
N PHE A 203 -11.23 10.06 -8.16
CA PHE A 203 -9.98 9.73 -8.84
C PHE A 203 -9.42 10.94 -9.60
N GLU A 204 -10.25 11.62 -10.40
CA GLU A 204 -9.87 12.84 -11.14
C GLU A 204 -9.49 13.98 -10.19
N TYR A 205 -10.21 14.14 -9.09
CA TYR A 205 -9.92 15.15 -8.06
C TYR A 205 -8.57 14.90 -7.38
N TYR A 206 -8.31 13.64 -6.98
CA TYR A 206 -7.03 13.23 -6.40
C TYR A 206 -5.88 13.49 -7.36
N TYR A 207 -6.01 13.03 -8.60
CA TYR A 207 -5.02 13.30 -9.64
C TYR A 207 -4.75 14.79 -9.82
N ALA A 208 -5.79 15.59 -9.96
CA ALA A 208 -5.67 17.03 -10.24
C ALA A 208 -4.94 17.81 -9.14
N HIS A 209 -5.08 17.38 -7.87
CA HIS A 209 -4.57 18.14 -6.72
C HIS A 209 -3.27 17.56 -6.16
N ILE A 210 -3.04 16.25 -6.27
CA ILE A 210 -1.88 15.57 -5.70
C ILE A 210 -0.86 15.18 -6.76
N MET A 211 -1.30 14.53 -7.85
CA MET A 211 -0.38 13.96 -8.83
C MET A 211 -0.02 14.90 -9.99
N ARG A 212 -0.97 15.70 -10.46
CA ARG A 212 -0.79 16.60 -11.61
C ARG A 212 0.39 17.58 -11.52
N PRO A 213 0.75 18.13 -10.34
CA PRO A 213 1.96 18.96 -10.22
C PRO A 213 3.24 18.22 -10.65
N PHE A 214 3.23 16.91 -10.57
CA PHE A 214 4.35 16.02 -10.90
C PHE A 214 4.12 15.23 -12.21
N ARG A 215 3.37 15.80 -13.16
CA ARG A 215 2.91 15.09 -14.37
C ARG A 215 4.01 14.38 -15.14
N SER A 216 5.21 14.93 -15.25
CA SER A 216 6.33 14.28 -15.95
C SER A 216 6.71 12.95 -15.29
N TYR A 217 6.76 12.92 -13.96
CA TYR A 217 7.04 11.69 -13.19
C TYR A 217 5.88 10.69 -13.27
N VAL A 218 4.64 11.19 -13.33
CA VAL A 218 3.47 10.32 -13.56
C VAL A 218 3.58 9.60 -14.90
N LEU A 219 3.93 10.31 -15.98
CA LEU A 219 4.11 9.72 -17.31
C LEU A 219 5.23 8.67 -17.32
N GLU A 220 6.38 8.98 -16.71
CA GLU A 220 7.47 8.02 -16.57
C GLU A 220 7.07 6.76 -15.79
N ALA A 221 6.26 6.92 -14.75
CA ALA A 221 5.76 5.79 -13.97
C ALA A 221 4.74 4.96 -14.77
N VAL A 222 3.84 5.60 -15.51
CA VAL A 222 2.88 4.93 -16.40
C VAL A 222 3.63 4.12 -17.47
N GLU A 223 4.64 4.69 -18.14
CA GLU A 223 5.46 3.98 -19.10
C GLU A 223 6.12 2.73 -18.52
N LYS A 224 6.60 2.78 -17.27
CA LYS A 224 7.15 1.59 -16.57
C LYS A 224 6.07 0.55 -16.30
N VAL A 225 4.90 0.99 -15.85
CA VAL A 225 3.78 0.12 -15.48
C VAL A 225 3.18 -0.55 -16.73
N GLU A 226 3.13 0.13 -17.87
CA GLU A 226 2.66 -0.43 -19.14
C GLU A 226 3.55 -1.58 -19.67
N GLN A 227 4.82 -1.66 -19.22
CA GLN A 227 5.69 -2.80 -19.53
C GLN A 227 5.37 -4.05 -18.71
N LEU A 228 4.56 -3.93 -17.66
CA LEU A 228 4.19 -5.03 -16.79
C LEU A 228 2.88 -5.66 -17.24
N GLN A 229 2.81 -6.98 -17.15
CA GLN A 229 1.52 -7.66 -17.22
C GLN A 229 0.85 -7.54 -15.85
N LEU A 230 -0.25 -6.80 -15.78
CA LEU A 230 -0.95 -6.55 -14.52
C LEU A 230 -2.26 -7.31 -14.44
N SER A 231 -2.45 -8.03 -13.35
CA SER A 231 -3.75 -8.57 -12.92
C SER A 231 -4.49 -7.60 -12.00
N MET A 232 -3.73 -6.75 -11.27
CA MET A 232 -4.26 -5.88 -10.23
C MET A 232 -3.30 -4.74 -9.94
N ILE A 233 -3.85 -3.55 -9.64
CA ILE A 233 -3.15 -2.47 -8.94
C ILE A 233 -3.78 -2.31 -7.57
N ALA A 234 -2.95 -2.30 -6.54
CA ALA A 234 -3.31 -2.23 -5.13
C ALA A 234 -2.74 -0.95 -4.50
N PRO A 235 -3.43 0.20 -4.62
CA PRO A 235 -2.97 1.49 -4.09
C PRO A 235 -3.17 1.58 -2.58
N THR A 236 -2.55 2.59 -1.95
CA THR A 236 -2.73 2.87 -0.52
C THR A 236 -4.05 3.57 -0.18
N HIS A 237 -4.68 4.23 -1.16
CA HIS A 237 -5.97 4.86 -0.99
C HIS A 237 -7.00 4.42 -2.04
N GLY A 238 -8.24 4.28 -1.59
CA GLY A 238 -9.38 3.99 -2.46
C GLY A 238 -9.46 2.53 -2.92
N PRO A 239 -10.15 2.29 -4.05
CA PRO A 239 -10.42 0.94 -4.51
C PRO A 239 -9.19 0.25 -5.09
N ILE A 240 -9.12 -1.06 -4.91
CA ILE A 240 -8.18 -1.96 -5.59
C ILE A 240 -8.67 -2.14 -7.03
N LEU A 241 -7.79 -1.89 -8.01
CA LEU A 241 -8.11 -1.93 -9.43
C LEU A 241 -7.78 -3.30 -10.02
N ARG A 242 -8.77 -4.03 -10.53
CA ARG A 242 -8.59 -5.37 -11.12
C ARG A 242 -9.30 -5.58 -12.46
N ARG A 243 -10.21 -4.71 -12.86
CA ARG A 243 -10.86 -4.73 -14.16
C ARG A 243 -10.80 -3.35 -14.78
N SER A 244 -10.59 -3.29 -16.10
CA SER A 244 -10.49 -2.02 -16.83
C SER A 244 -9.54 -1.07 -16.12
N ILE A 245 -8.33 -1.57 -15.82
CA ILE A 245 -7.30 -0.78 -15.15
C ILE A 245 -7.04 0.45 -16.03
N PRO A 246 -7.43 1.66 -15.60
CA PRO A 246 -7.18 2.86 -16.38
C PRO A 246 -5.71 3.23 -16.23
N VAL A 247 -4.86 2.70 -17.11
CA VAL A 247 -3.44 3.08 -17.21
C VAL A 247 -3.25 4.28 -18.15
N THR A 248 -4.33 4.91 -18.58
CA THR A 248 -4.27 6.10 -19.44
C THR A 248 -4.25 7.37 -18.60
N ALA A 249 -3.17 8.13 -18.76
CA ALA A 249 -2.99 9.49 -18.25
C ALA A 249 -3.81 10.52 -19.08
#